data_83a4ddec695edf5c5efe54b4fba4f3a2
#
_entry.id   83a4ddec695edf5c5efe54b4fba4f3a2
#
_cell.length_a   1.000
_cell.length_b   1.000
_cell.length_c   1.000
_cell.angle_alpha   90.00
_cell.angle_beta   90.00
_cell.angle_gamma   90.00
#
_symmetry.space_group_name_H-M   'P 1'
#
loop_
_entity.id
_entity.type
_entity.pdbx_description
1 polymer ?
#
loop_
_entity_poly.entity_id
_entity_poly.type
_entity_poly.pdbx_seq_one_letter_code
_entity_poly.pdbx_strand_id
1 'polypeptide(L)'
;MKFMKLGSKPDCFQSEGKNVRYVASELASDIVVFVGDVKFYLHKFPLMSKSSCLQKLIANLNEGNGDEVRIDEIPGGSMAFEICAKFCYGVTVTLNAYNVIAARCAAEYLGMNENVEKGNLVYKIDVFLNSSIFRSWKDSIIVLQTMKPLLPFCDELNLVSHCIDAIASKASTDVSRVDWSYTYNRYKIPEENGNDHNMNGLRSRAVPKDWWVEDLSELEVDLYKQVIASIKRKEIVSNEAIGEALKAYASKRLQGYGSIQNSDASKYQSVLDTIVWLLPREKGSISTSFLLRLLKASISLDSGEMAQRELIKRIGHQLEEASVNDLLIRTSDAETTLYNVHVVQQIVQEFMMSDQDSETKLENGNEIQEVRKPPGILSEASKLMVAKLVDLYLAEIAKDPNLTPSTFLGLAEMVSSFPRPSHDGLYRAIDMFLKDHPGISKSERKRICRLMDCKKLSADACMHAVQNERLPLRVVVQVLFFEQVRANASSGSSTPDLPKAIKDLNCASYGSSRSATTTTEEDWDGVASADELRALKGELAALRLGNAGMVADRAANGDTTKTVAPDKAAISKMKGLLVSKRIFSKIWSSKGGNGENSGSDSSESLGSTAMEEAKSTPSRKGRHSVS
;
A
#
# COMPACT_ATOMS: atom_id res chain seq x y z
N MET A 1 -12.67 23.84 -22.29
CA MET A 1 -13.73 22.98 -22.84
C MET A 1 -14.02 23.41 -24.27
N LYS A 2 -14.01 22.46 -25.19
CA LYS A 2 -14.32 22.70 -26.60
C LYS A 2 -15.84 22.72 -26.82
N PHE A 3 -16.28 23.54 -27.73
CA PHE A 3 -17.68 23.61 -28.09
C PHE A 3 -17.84 23.81 -29.60
N MET A 4 -18.98 23.39 -30.13
CA MET A 4 -19.40 23.58 -31.51
C MET A 4 -20.80 24.16 -31.54
N LYS A 5 -21.00 25.21 -32.34
CA LYS A 5 -22.34 25.76 -32.61
C LYS A 5 -22.82 25.28 -33.99
N LEU A 6 -24.01 24.76 -34.03
CA LEU A 6 -24.72 24.33 -35.24
C LEU A 6 -25.99 25.18 -35.40
N GLY A 7 -26.39 25.45 -36.63
CA GLY A 7 -27.54 26.30 -36.93
C GLY A 7 -27.21 27.79 -36.89
N SER A 8 -28.10 28.58 -37.47
CA SER A 8 -27.97 30.04 -37.59
C SER A 8 -29.20 30.81 -37.13
N LYS A 9 -30.34 30.11 -36.95
CA LYS A 9 -31.58 30.71 -36.49
C LYS A 9 -31.59 30.92 -34.99
N PRO A 10 -32.22 31.97 -34.45
CA PRO A 10 -32.44 32.13 -33.03
C PRO A 10 -33.25 30.96 -32.45
N ASP A 11 -33.14 30.73 -31.17
CA ASP A 11 -33.89 29.66 -30.50
C ASP A 11 -35.36 30.03 -30.42
N CYS A 12 -36.18 29.26 -31.12
CA CYS A 12 -37.64 29.38 -31.14
C CYS A 12 -38.33 28.29 -30.30
N PHE A 13 -37.54 27.40 -29.63
CA PHE A 13 -38.10 26.40 -28.75
C PHE A 13 -38.41 27.01 -27.39
N GLN A 14 -39.66 26.84 -26.94
CA GLN A 14 -40.16 27.30 -25.66
C GLN A 14 -40.63 26.12 -24.81
N SER A 15 -40.70 26.33 -23.51
CA SER A 15 -41.16 25.32 -22.55
C SER A 15 -42.31 25.83 -21.72
N GLU A 16 -43.33 25.01 -21.57
CA GLU A 16 -44.43 25.23 -20.65
C GLU A 16 -44.41 24.15 -19.58
N GLY A 17 -44.03 24.57 -18.36
CA GLY A 17 -43.76 23.63 -17.30
C GLY A 17 -42.55 22.71 -17.58
N LYS A 18 -42.57 21.51 -16.97
CA LYS A 18 -41.45 20.55 -17.12
C LYS A 18 -41.58 19.64 -18.35
N ASN A 19 -42.81 19.39 -18.79
CA ASN A 19 -43.12 18.28 -19.69
C ASN A 19 -43.65 18.71 -21.06
N VAL A 20 -43.72 20.00 -21.34
CA VAL A 20 -44.20 20.51 -22.65
C VAL A 20 -43.11 21.35 -23.29
N ARG A 21 -42.86 21.11 -24.57
CA ARG A 21 -41.96 21.86 -25.44
C ARG A 21 -42.70 22.18 -26.71
N TYR A 22 -42.57 23.39 -27.23
CA TYR A 22 -43.17 23.80 -28.48
C TYR A 22 -42.29 24.79 -29.25
N VAL A 23 -42.52 24.86 -30.53
CA VAL A 23 -41.83 25.83 -31.39
C VAL A 23 -42.72 27.08 -31.53
N ALA A 24 -42.22 28.22 -31.06
CA ALA A 24 -42.88 29.51 -31.25
C ALA A 24 -42.76 29.92 -32.72
N SER A 25 -43.81 29.71 -33.49
CA SER A 25 -43.88 30.04 -34.92
C SER A 25 -45.31 30.53 -35.28
N GLU A 26 -45.42 31.22 -36.39
CA GLU A 26 -46.72 31.64 -36.91
C GLU A 26 -47.58 30.47 -37.45
N LEU A 27 -46.93 29.32 -37.74
CA LEU A 27 -47.56 28.10 -38.17
C LEU A 27 -47.97 27.25 -36.96
N ALA A 28 -49.22 26.73 -37.01
CA ALA A 28 -49.64 25.76 -36.00
C ALA A 28 -48.85 24.45 -36.13
N SER A 29 -48.48 23.83 -34.99
CA SER A 29 -47.86 22.52 -34.97
C SER A 29 -48.80 21.46 -35.56
N ASP A 30 -48.26 20.59 -36.42
CA ASP A 30 -49.00 19.55 -37.13
C ASP A 30 -48.62 18.14 -36.66
N ILE A 31 -47.79 18.05 -35.62
CA ILE A 31 -47.39 16.77 -34.99
C ILE A 31 -47.04 16.96 -33.51
N VAL A 32 -47.40 15.97 -32.69
CA VAL A 32 -46.97 15.86 -31.30
C VAL A 32 -46.06 14.66 -31.16
N VAL A 33 -44.82 14.88 -30.71
CA VAL A 33 -43.84 13.80 -30.42
C VAL A 33 -43.71 13.64 -28.93
N PHE A 34 -43.95 12.43 -28.42
CA PHE A 34 -43.73 12.06 -27.04
C PHE A 34 -42.35 11.41 -26.91
N VAL A 35 -41.55 11.92 -25.99
CA VAL A 35 -40.28 11.32 -25.64
C VAL A 35 -40.26 11.10 -24.12
N GLY A 36 -40.54 9.87 -23.70
CA GLY A 36 -40.86 9.59 -22.31
C GLY A 36 -42.07 10.43 -21.87
N ASP A 37 -41.91 11.19 -20.78
CA ASP A 37 -42.98 12.04 -20.21
C ASP A 37 -43.07 13.44 -20.87
N VAL A 38 -42.19 13.75 -21.84
CA VAL A 38 -42.14 15.09 -22.45
C VAL A 38 -42.86 15.11 -23.81
N LYS A 39 -43.74 16.09 -23.99
CA LYS A 39 -44.49 16.36 -25.24
C LYS A 39 -43.81 17.47 -26.02
N PHE A 40 -43.57 17.23 -27.30
CA PHE A 40 -43.02 18.20 -28.23
C PHE A 40 -44.04 18.51 -29.30
N TYR A 41 -44.53 19.76 -29.35
CA TYR A 41 -45.39 20.27 -30.40
C TYR A 41 -44.53 20.82 -31.53
N LEU A 42 -44.49 20.11 -32.65
CA LEU A 42 -43.55 20.34 -33.75
C LEU A 42 -44.22 20.35 -35.10
N HIS A 43 -43.41 20.48 -36.18
CA HIS A 43 -43.89 20.46 -37.57
C HIS A 43 -43.25 19.27 -38.30
N LYS A 44 -44.07 18.53 -39.09
CA LYS A 44 -43.67 17.31 -39.81
C LYS A 44 -42.51 17.56 -40.77
N PHE A 45 -42.60 18.61 -41.59
CA PHE A 45 -41.64 18.88 -42.67
C PHE A 45 -40.18 19.03 -42.17
N PRO A 46 -39.84 19.89 -41.18
CA PRO A 46 -38.48 20.00 -40.69
C PRO A 46 -37.91 18.68 -40.18
N LEU A 47 -38.73 17.89 -39.48
CA LEU A 47 -38.34 16.61 -38.91
C LEU A 47 -38.05 15.57 -39.99
N MET A 48 -38.99 15.44 -40.95
CA MET A 48 -38.87 14.50 -42.05
C MET A 48 -37.69 14.82 -42.98
N SER A 49 -37.34 16.10 -43.15
CA SER A 49 -36.25 16.50 -44.03
C SER A 49 -34.88 15.98 -43.58
N LYS A 50 -34.67 15.63 -42.27
CA LYS A 50 -33.38 15.28 -41.69
C LYS A 50 -33.33 13.94 -40.99
N SER A 51 -34.49 13.30 -40.74
CA SER A 51 -34.55 12.03 -39.99
C SER A 51 -35.31 10.96 -40.75
N SER A 52 -34.61 9.86 -41.09
CA SER A 52 -35.25 8.71 -41.74
C SER A 52 -36.18 7.93 -40.78
N CYS A 53 -35.90 7.94 -39.51
CA CYS A 53 -36.75 7.33 -38.50
C CYS A 53 -38.09 8.09 -38.39
N LEU A 54 -38.05 9.42 -38.27
CA LEU A 54 -39.24 10.24 -38.18
C LEU A 54 -40.03 10.23 -39.50
N GLN A 55 -39.38 10.14 -40.68
CA GLN A 55 -40.07 9.90 -41.96
C GLN A 55 -40.96 8.66 -41.91
N LYS A 56 -40.41 7.53 -41.43
CA LYS A 56 -41.14 6.26 -41.33
C LYS A 56 -42.29 6.33 -40.32
N LEU A 57 -41.99 6.89 -39.12
CA LEU A 57 -42.99 7.02 -38.06
C LEU A 57 -44.17 7.91 -38.47
N ILE A 58 -43.89 9.03 -39.16
CA ILE A 58 -44.93 9.98 -39.64
C ILE A 58 -45.68 9.39 -40.81
N ALA A 59 -45.03 8.65 -41.73
CA ALA A 59 -45.72 7.97 -42.83
C ALA A 59 -46.74 6.95 -42.32
N ASN A 60 -46.41 6.22 -41.27
CA ASN A 60 -47.31 5.23 -40.66
C ASN A 60 -48.53 5.84 -39.96
N LEU A 61 -48.49 7.14 -39.58
CA LEU A 61 -49.64 7.85 -38.99
C LEU A 61 -50.77 8.12 -39.99
N ASN A 62 -50.44 8.21 -41.28
CA ASN A 62 -51.46 8.54 -42.33
C ASN A 62 -52.42 7.39 -42.56
N GLU A 63 -52.23 6.21 -41.96
CA GLU A 63 -53.08 5.03 -42.14
C GLU A 63 -54.10 4.79 -41.00
N GLY A 64 -54.08 5.55 -39.88
CA GLY A 64 -54.93 5.11 -38.79
C GLY A 64 -55.28 6.00 -37.61
N ASN A 65 -54.46 6.85 -37.06
CA ASN A 65 -54.79 7.53 -35.82
C ASN A 65 -53.89 8.74 -35.50
N GLY A 66 -54.44 9.93 -35.75
CA GLY A 66 -53.97 11.15 -35.05
C GLY A 66 -52.53 11.61 -35.39
N ASP A 67 -52.20 12.84 -35.02
CA ASP A 67 -50.88 13.47 -35.24
C ASP A 67 -49.91 13.23 -34.08
N GLU A 68 -49.93 12.03 -33.42
CA GLU A 68 -49.11 11.71 -32.27
C GLU A 68 -48.09 10.59 -32.57
N VAL A 69 -46.81 10.84 -32.30
CA VAL A 69 -45.69 9.87 -32.37
C VAL A 69 -45.11 9.65 -31.01
N ARG A 70 -44.83 8.40 -30.63
CA ARG A 70 -44.17 8.03 -29.39
C ARG A 70 -42.78 7.47 -29.66
N ILE A 71 -41.78 7.96 -28.91
CA ILE A 71 -40.39 7.53 -28.96
C ILE A 71 -39.92 7.33 -27.52
N ASP A 72 -40.10 6.12 -26.99
CA ASP A 72 -39.86 5.86 -25.56
C ASP A 72 -38.40 5.53 -25.24
N GLU A 73 -37.63 4.96 -26.19
CA GLU A 73 -36.29 4.41 -25.99
C GLU A 73 -35.16 5.20 -26.68
N ILE A 74 -35.32 6.49 -26.91
CA ILE A 74 -34.27 7.29 -27.52
C ILE A 74 -33.07 7.47 -26.54
N PRO A 75 -31.83 7.18 -26.97
CA PRO A 75 -30.65 7.39 -26.14
C PRO A 75 -30.50 8.86 -25.75
N GLY A 76 -30.29 9.10 -24.45
CA GLY A 76 -30.16 10.46 -23.90
C GLY A 76 -31.50 11.19 -23.69
N GLY A 77 -32.63 10.53 -23.98
CA GLY A 77 -33.98 10.99 -23.65
C GLY A 77 -34.38 12.28 -24.30
N SER A 78 -35.33 12.98 -23.66
CA SER A 78 -35.95 14.21 -24.21
C SER A 78 -34.96 15.35 -24.46
N MET A 79 -33.88 15.45 -23.67
CA MET A 79 -32.84 16.47 -23.85
C MET A 79 -32.03 16.24 -25.13
N ALA A 80 -31.69 14.99 -25.44
CA ALA A 80 -30.98 14.66 -26.67
C ALA A 80 -31.87 14.78 -27.90
N PHE A 81 -33.15 14.39 -27.77
CA PHE A 81 -34.16 14.62 -28.81
C PHE A 81 -34.33 16.10 -29.12
N GLU A 82 -34.41 16.97 -28.10
CA GLU A 82 -34.54 18.44 -28.30
C GLU A 82 -33.35 19.00 -29.11
N ILE A 83 -32.12 18.52 -28.87
CA ILE A 83 -30.96 18.90 -29.68
C ILE A 83 -31.14 18.50 -31.13
N CYS A 84 -31.60 17.28 -31.39
CA CYS A 84 -31.87 16.79 -32.74
C CYS A 84 -32.99 17.56 -33.41
N ALA A 85 -34.10 17.84 -32.70
CA ALA A 85 -35.19 18.64 -33.18
C ALA A 85 -34.75 20.07 -33.54
N LYS A 86 -34.05 20.76 -32.64
CA LYS A 86 -33.50 22.10 -32.91
C LYS A 86 -32.62 22.13 -34.16
N PHE A 87 -31.81 21.08 -34.37
CA PHE A 87 -31.01 20.95 -35.58
C PHE A 87 -31.89 20.83 -36.84
N CYS A 88 -33.01 20.10 -36.78
CA CYS A 88 -33.96 20.01 -37.91
C CYS A 88 -34.53 21.37 -38.33
N TYR A 89 -34.76 22.24 -37.36
CA TYR A 89 -35.25 23.61 -37.60
C TYR A 89 -34.16 24.61 -38.01
N GLY A 90 -32.89 24.19 -37.97
CA GLY A 90 -31.75 25.08 -38.20
C GLY A 90 -31.50 26.08 -37.08
N VAL A 91 -32.07 25.84 -35.91
CA VAL A 91 -31.89 26.61 -34.68
C VAL A 91 -30.49 26.41 -34.15
N THR A 92 -29.93 27.44 -33.53
CA THR A 92 -28.59 27.37 -32.94
C THR A 92 -28.56 26.40 -31.78
N VAL A 93 -27.73 25.34 -31.91
CA VAL A 93 -27.45 24.35 -30.87
C VAL A 93 -25.99 24.40 -30.52
N THR A 94 -25.69 24.40 -29.22
CA THR A 94 -24.30 24.34 -28.72
C THR A 94 -24.00 22.95 -28.20
N LEU A 95 -23.08 22.26 -28.86
CA LEU A 95 -22.54 20.97 -28.42
C LEU A 95 -21.24 21.17 -27.66
N ASN A 96 -21.05 20.40 -26.59
CA ASN A 96 -19.87 20.39 -25.76
C ASN A 96 -19.66 18.97 -25.20
N ALA A 97 -18.63 18.77 -24.38
CA ALA A 97 -18.27 17.47 -23.84
C ALA A 97 -19.39 16.79 -23.01
N TYR A 98 -20.35 17.54 -22.45
CA TYR A 98 -21.42 16.98 -21.61
C TYR A 98 -22.65 16.48 -22.40
N ASN A 99 -22.88 16.99 -23.59
CA ASN A 99 -24.10 16.66 -24.35
C ASN A 99 -23.84 16.02 -25.72
N VAL A 100 -22.60 16.05 -26.20
CA VAL A 100 -22.28 15.61 -27.57
C VAL A 100 -22.53 14.10 -27.75
N ILE A 101 -22.31 13.26 -26.74
CA ILE A 101 -22.53 11.82 -26.86
C ILE A 101 -24.01 11.48 -26.88
N ALA A 102 -24.80 12.07 -26.00
CA ALA A 102 -26.22 11.87 -26.00
C ALA A 102 -26.82 12.32 -27.34
N ALA A 103 -26.40 13.50 -27.85
CA ALA A 103 -26.81 13.97 -29.17
C ALA A 103 -26.36 13.02 -30.30
N ARG A 104 -25.15 12.43 -30.23
CA ARG A 104 -24.65 11.49 -31.23
C ARG A 104 -25.47 10.21 -31.27
N CYS A 105 -25.76 9.64 -30.10
CA CYS A 105 -26.56 8.42 -29.99
C CYS A 105 -28.01 8.67 -30.44
N ALA A 106 -28.61 9.80 -30.04
CA ALA A 106 -29.95 10.18 -30.47
C ALA A 106 -30.03 10.43 -31.98
N ALA A 107 -29.05 11.11 -32.57
CA ALA A 107 -28.99 11.36 -34.01
C ALA A 107 -28.86 10.06 -34.81
N GLU A 108 -28.08 9.08 -34.32
CA GLU A 108 -28.00 7.74 -34.92
C GLU A 108 -29.33 7.01 -34.85
N TYR A 109 -29.97 6.98 -33.67
CA TYR A 109 -31.28 6.36 -33.46
C TYR A 109 -32.34 6.96 -34.38
N LEU A 110 -32.32 8.27 -34.56
CA LEU A 110 -33.25 8.99 -35.46
C LEU A 110 -32.86 8.85 -36.95
N GLY A 111 -31.73 8.19 -37.27
CA GLY A 111 -31.25 8.03 -38.64
C GLY A 111 -30.91 9.34 -39.34
N MET A 112 -30.31 10.29 -38.60
CA MET A 112 -29.89 11.61 -39.12
C MET A 112 -28.52 11.56 -39.77
N ASN A 113 -28.36 10.68 -40.75
CA ASN A 113 -27.13 10.39 -41.47
C ASN A 113 -27.06 11.03 -42.87
N GLU A 114 -25.94 10.91 -43.55
CA GLU A 114 -25.70 11.49 -44.87
C GLU A 114 -26.54 10.86 -46.01
N ASN A 115 -27.19 9.70 -45.78
CA ASN A 115 -28.12 9.11 -46.73
C ASN A 115 -29.41 9.90 -46.82
N VAL A 116 -29.79 10.65 -45.79
CA VAL A 116 -30.98 11.50 -45.75
C VAL A 116 -30.65 12.90 -46.25
N GLU A 117 -29.58 13.51 -45.77
CA GLU A 117 -29.12 14.83 -46.17
C GLU A 117 -27.59 14.91 -46.04
N LYS A 118 -26.93 15.45 -47.05
CA LYS A 118 -25.48 15.65 -47.03
C LYS A 118 -25.07 16.61 -45.90
N GLY A 119 -24.11 16.19 -45.09
CA GLY A 119 -23.63 16.95 -43.93
C GLY A 119 -24.64 17.00 -42.79
N ASN A 120 -25.41 15.94 -42.60
CA ASN A 120 -26.40 15.80 -41.51
C ASN A 120 -25.73 15.71 -40.12
N LEU A 121 -26.54 15.61 -39.07
CA LEU A 121 -26.10 15.79 -37.68
C LEU A 121 -25.05 14.75 -37.25
N VAL A 122 -25.21 13.47 -37.59
CA VAL A 122 -24.26 12.40 -37.29
C VAL A 122 -22.85 12.77 -37.79
N TYR A 123 -22.74 13.13 -39.08
CA TYR A 123 -21.46 13.54 -39.66
C TYR A 123 -20.83 14.74 -38.96
N LYS A 124 -21.64 15.78 -38.69
CA LYS A 124 -21.12 16.99 -38.00
C LYS A 124 -20.60 16.69 -36.60
N ILE A 125 -21.32 15.84 -35.86
CA ILE A 125 -20.89 15.42 -34.52
C ILE A 125 -19.60 14.59 -34.60
N ASP A 126 -19.49 13.64 -35.54
CA ASP A 126 -18.30 12.81 -35.71
C ASP A 126 -17.06 13.65 -36.06
N VAL A 127 -17.22 14.65 -36.93
CA VAL A 127 -16.16 15.61 -37.23
C VAL A 127 -15.76 16.38 -35.96
N PHE A 128 -16.69 16.82 -35.15
CA PHE A 128 -16.41 17.55 -33.91
C PHE A 128 -15.73 16.68 -32.86
N LEU A 129 -16.18 15.44 -32.67
CA LEU A 129 -15.56 14.47 -31.78
C LEU A 129 -14.10 14.25 -32.15
N ASN A 130 -13.81 13.95 -33.43
CA ASN A 130 -12.47 13.61 -33.89
C ASN A 130 -11.52 14.83 -33.99
N SER A 131 -12.03 15.99 -34.43
CA SER A 131 -11.20 17.16 -34.63
C SER A 131 -10.96 18.00 -33.37
N SER A 132 -11.82 17.90 -32.36
CA SER A 132 -11.79 18.77 -31.20
C SER A 132 -11.85 18.04 -29.86
N ILE A 133 -12.89 17.22 -29.63
CA ILE A 133 -13.12 16.57 -28.33
C ILE A 133 -12.01 15.55 -28.03
N PHE A 134 -11.80 14.58 -28.93
CA PHE A 134 -10.78 13.54 -28.73
C PHE A 134 -9.35 14.07 -28.82
N ARG A 135 -9.15 15.30 -29.25
CA ARG A 135 -7.85 15.98 -29.16
C ARG A 135 -7.61 16.70 -27.84
N SER A 136 -8.68 16.98 -27.09
CA SER A 136 -8.60 17.62 -25.78
C SER A 136 -8.51 16.58 -24.67
N TRP A 137 -7.52 16.68 -23.77
CA TRP A 137 -7.36 15.79 -22.63
C TRP A 137 -8.60 15.80 -21.74
N LYS A 138 -8.93 16.98 -21.24
CA LYS A 138 -10.06 17.18 -20.33
C LYS A 138 -11.41 16.76 -20.94
N ASP A 139 -11.66 17.17 -22.18
CA ASP A 139 -12.94 16.89 -22.82
C ASP A 139 -13.11 15.41 -23.13
N SER A 140 -12.02 14.67 -23.46
CA SER A 140 -12.05 13.21 -23.63
C SER A 140 -12.46 12.49 -22.34
N ILE A 141 -11.93 12.92 -21.18
CA ILE A 141 -12.27 12.32 -19.88
C ILE A 141 -13.74 12.58 -19.53
N ILE A 142 -14.21 13.83 -19.72
CA ILE A 142 -15.62 14.19 -19.47
C ILE A 142 -16.54 13.37 -20.38
N VAL A 143 -16.23 13.30 -21.67
CA VAL A 143 -17.01 12.52 -22.64
C VAL A 143 -17.07 11.05 -22.26
N LEU A 144 -15.95 10.44 -21.85
CA LEU A 144 -15.92 9.05 -21.39
C LEU A 144 -16.87 8.82 -20.21
N GLN A 145 -16.92 9.76 -19.26
CA GLN A 145 -17.84 9.68 -18.12
C GLN A 145 -19.31 9.81 -18.55
N THR A 146 -19.61 10.64 -19.55
CA THR A 146 -20.99 10.82 -20.07
C THR A 146 -21.49 9.63 -20.89
N MET A 147 -20.61 8.75 -21.36
CA MET A 147 -20.98 7.53 -22.07
C MET A 147 -21.62 6.46 -21.18
N LYS A 148 -21.35 6.50 -19.86
CA LYS A 148 -21.77 5.42 -18.94
C LYS A 148 -23.28 5.06 -19.04
N PRO A 149 -24.23 6.02 -18.95
CA PRO A 149 -25.65 5.70 -19.06
C PRO A 149 -26.07 5.25 -20.46
N LEU A 150 -25.18 5.37 -21.46
CA LEU A 150 -25.43 5.08 -22.88
C LEU A 150 -24.51 3.97 -23.40
N LEU A 151 -23.85 3.20 -22.51
CA LEU A 151 -22.82 2.22 -22.87
C LEU A 151 -23.24 1.26 -23.99
N PRO A 152 -24.45 0.63 -24.01
CA PRO A 152 -24.80 -0.28 -25.10
C PRO A 152 -24.71 0.38 -26.48
N PHE A 153 -25.26 1.59 -26.64
CA PHE A 153 -25.18 2.34 -27.89
C PHE A 153 -23.78 2.85 -28.21
N CYS A 154 -23.07 3.31 -27.18
CA CYS A 154 -21.70 3.82 -27.37
C CYS A 154 -20.73 2.72 -27.77
N ASP A 155 -20.92 1.48 -27.31
CA ASP A 155 -20.11 0.33 -27.68
C ASP A 155 -20.40 -0.12 -29.12
N GLU A 156 -21.68 -0.20 -29.52
CA GLU A 156 -22.08 -0.48 -30.89
C GLU A 156 -21.50 0.51 -31.90
N LEU A 157 -21.44 1.78 -31.52
CA LEU A 157 -20.85 2.86 -32.31
C LEU A 157 -19.33 2.99 -32.19
N ASN A 158 -18.65 2.12 -31.44
CA ASN A 158 -17.22 2.14 -31.14
C ASN A 158 -16.72 3.45 -30.51
N LEU A 159 -17.60 4.28 -29.94
CA LEU A 159 -17.24 5.57 -29.35
C LEU A 159 -16.39 5.40 -28.10
N VAL A 160 -16.68 4.38 -27.27
CA VAL A 160 -15.92 4.07 -26.06
C VAL A 160 -14.47 3.73 -26.41
N SER A 161 -14.25 2.82 -27.36
CA SER A 161 -12.92 2.41 -27.79
C SER A 161 -12.10 3.57 -28.35
N HIS A 162 -12.71 4.41 -29.20
CA HIS A 162 -12.04 5.59 -29.76
C HIS A 162 -11.65 6.61 -28.66
N CYS A 163 -12.54 6.84 -27.70
CA CYS A 163 -12.27 7.75 -26.59
C CYS A 163 -11.13 7.23 -25.69
N ILE A 164 -11.17 5.95 -25.33
CA ILE A 164 -10.12 5.30 -24.53
C ILE A 164 -8.78 5.35 -25.25
N ASP A 165 -8.73 5.06 -26.54
CA ASP A 165 -7.50 5.12 -27.32
C ASP A 165 -6.94 6.55 -27.43
N ALA A 166 -7.83 7.55 -27.53
CA ALA A 166 -7.43 8.94 -27.51
C ALA A 166 -6.82 9.35 -26.16
N ILE A 167 -7.40 8.92 -25.04
CA ILE A 167 -6.88 9.16 -23.68
C ILE A 167 -5.54 8.43 -23.50
N ALA A 168 -5.48 7.13 -23.83
CA ALA A 168 -4.28 6.32 -23.69
C ALA A 168 -3.11 6.85 -24.53
N SER A 169 -3.38 7.31 -25.76
CA SER A 169 -2.36 7.91 -26.62
C SER A 169 -1.77 9.19 -26.04
N LYS A 170 -2.60 10.02 -25.38
CA LYS A 170 -2.12 11.24 -24.71
C LYS A 170 -1.33 10.93 -23.45
N ALA A 171 -1.81 10.01 -22.60
CA ALA A 171 -1.08 9.56 -21.41
C ALA A 171 0.30 8.99 -21.75
N SER A 172 0.45 8.42 -22.95
CA SER A 172 1.70 7.86 -23.48
C SER A 172 2.55 8.87 -24.26
N THR A 173 2.16 10.15 -24.30
CA THR A 173 2.92 11.19 -24.98
C THR A 173 4.13 11.60 -24.14
N ASP A 174 5.24 11.97 -24.83
CA ASP A 174 6.43 12.50 -24.16
C ASP A 174 6.08 13.70 -23.28
N VAL A 175 6.60 13.68 -22.06
CA VAL A 175 6.35 14.66 -21.00
C VAL A 175 6.67 16.10 -21.45
N SER A 176 7.67 16.26 -22.32
CA SER A 176 8.07 17.57 -22.85
C SER A 176 7.02 18.26 -23.72
N ARG A 177 6.02 17.48 -24.19
CA ARG A 177 4.93 17.97 -25.05
C ARG A 177 3.61 18.14 -24.32
N VAL A 178 3.59 17.95 -23.00
CA VAL A 178 2.37 18.00 -22.19
C VAL A 178 2.18 19.38 -21.59
N ASP A 179 1.05 20.01 -21.92
CA ASP A 179 0.62 21.32 -21.39
C ASP A 179 -0.87 21.36 -21.01
N TRP A 180 -1.55 20.21 -21.08
CA TRP A 180 -3.01 20.14 -21.07
C TRP A 180 -3.65 19.46 -19.85
N SER A 181 -2.88 18.97 -18.87
CA SER A 181 -3.45 18.40 -17.64
C SER A 181 -4.15 19.47 -16.82
N TYR A 182 -5.35 19.17 -16.35
CA TYR A 182 -6.12 20.13 -15.55
C TYR A 182 -5.86 19.99 -14.04
N THR A 183 -5.37 18.86 -13.54
CA THR A 183 -4.97 18.69 -12.14
C THR A 183 -3.55 19.14 -11.90
N TYR A 184 -2.65 18.90 -12.85
CA TYR A 184 -1.27 19.35 -12.78
C TYR A 184 -1.12 20.85 -12.46
N ASN A 185 -2.04 21.70 -12.96
CA ASN A 185 -2.06 23.14 -12.71
C ASN A 185 -2.60 23.52 -11.32
N ARG A 186 -3.21 22.60 -10.56
CA ARG A 186 -3.77 22.86 -9.22
C ARG A 186 -2.73 22.82 -8.11
N TYR A 187 -1.66 22.04 -8.26
CA TYR A 187 -0.58 21.99 -7.28
C TYR A 187 0.40 23.14 -7.50
N LYS A 188 0.01 24.34 -7.03
CA LYS A 188 0.99 25.34 -6.62
C LYS A 188 1.59 24.80 -5.33
N ILE A 189 2.84 24.32 -5.39
CA ILE A 189 3.61 24.02 -4.18
C ILE A 189 3.68 25.33 -3.41
N PRO A 190 3.45 25.33 -2.07
CA PRO A 190 3.67 26.50 -1.24
C PRO A 190 5.08 26.99 -1.50
N GLU A 191 5.24 28.27 -1.80
CA GLU A 191 6.53 28.92 -1.86
C GLU A 191 7.10 28.84 -0.44
N GLU A 192 8.12 28.00 -0.23
CA GLU A 192 8.99 28.12 0.92
C GLU A 192 9.62 29.51 0.83
N ASN A 193 9.37 30.34 1.87
CA ASN A 193 9.93 31.63 2.06
C ASN A 193 11.46 31.60 1.94
N GLY A 194 11.98 31.96 0.81
CA GLY A 194 13.39 32.15 0.55
C GLY A 194 13.55 33.41 -0.29
N ASN A 195 13.95 34.50 0.38
CA ASN A 195 14.43 35.72 -0.25
C ASN A 195 15.55 35.39 -1.26
N ASP A 196 15.23 35.40 -2.54
CA ASP A 196 16.23 35.61 -3.57
C ASP A 196 15.62 36.39 -4.75
N HIS A 197 15.83 37.69 -4.69
CA HIS A 197 15.64 38.59 -5.83
C HIS A 197 16.70 38.27 -6.89
N ASN A 198 16.41 37.37 -7.83
CA ASN A 198 17.08 37.33 -9.10
C ASN A 198 16.07 37.04 -10.23
N MET A 199 15.58 38.09 -10.80
CA MET A 199 14.77 38.11 -12.01
C MET A 199 15.67 37.70 -13.18
N ASN A 200 15.57 36.48 -13.63
CA ASN A 200 15.66 36.04 -15.03
C ASN A 200 15.79 34.51 -15.08
N GLY A 201 14.71 33.89 -15.39
CA GLY A 201 14.68 32.45 -15.66
C GLY A 201 13.29 31.87 -15.41
N LEU A 202 12.44 31.96 -16.42
CA LEU A 202 11.32 31.03 -16.59
C LEU A 202 11.92 29.61 -16.58
N ARG A 203 12.16 29.05 -15.38
CA ARG A 203 12.39 27.63 -15.22
C ARG A 203 11.06 26.94 -15.58
N SER A 204 10.96 26.51 -16.82
CA SER A 204 9.97 25.56 -17.28
C SER A 204 9.98 24.40 -16.30
N ARG A 205 9.00 24.35 -15.43
CA ARG A 205 8.84 23.30 -14.42
C ARG A 205 8.61 22.02 -15.20
N ALA A 206 9.54 21.07 -15.10
CA ALA A 206 9.42 19.79 -15.79
C ALA A 206 8.13 19.09 -15.36
N VAL A 207 7.29 18.75 -16.33
CA VAL A 207 6.05 17.99 -16.10
C VAL A 207 6.42 16.62 -15.54
N PRO A 208 5.82 16.14 -14.43
CA PRO A 208 6.12 14.81 -13.89
C PRO A 208 5.64 13.71 -14.85
N LYS A 209 6.29 12.55 -14.81
CA LYS A 209 5.95 11.40 -15.66
C LYS A 209 4.54 10.86 -15.40
N ASP A 210 4.01 11.11 -14.23
CA ASP A 210 2.70 10.70 -13.71
C ASP A 210 1.64 11.81 -13.78
N TRP A 211 1.86 12.84 -14.58
CA TRP A 211 0.99 14.02 -14.72
C TRP A 211 -0.50 13.72 -14.95
N TRP A 212 -0.81 12.58 -15.54
CA TRP A 212 -2.16 12.13 -15.92
C TRP A 212 -2.88 11.35 -14.82
N VAL A 213 -2.16 10.92 -13.79
CA VAL A 213 -2.63 9.97 -12.76
C VAL A 213 -3.83 10.50 -11.99
N GLU A 214 -3.77 11.74 -11.53
CA GLU A 214 -4.85 12.34 -10.75
C GLU A 214 -6.11 12.55 -11.56
N ASP A 215 -5.97 13.00 -12.82
CA ASP A 215 -7.09 13.22 -13.72
C ASP A 215 -7.88 11.93 -13.97
N LEU A 216 -7.17 10.82 -14.21
CA LEU A 216 -7.80 9.52 -14.42
C LEU A 216 -8.37 8.91 -13.14
N SER A 217 -7.93 9.32 -11.96
CA SER A 217 -8.46 8.83 -10.68
C SER A 217 -9.93 9.24 -10.44
N GLU A 218 -10.46 10.19 -11.23
CA GLU A 218 -11.88 10.58 -11.23
C GLU A 218 -12.78 9.55 -11.92
N LEU A 219 -12.24 8.70 -12.79
CA LEU A 219 -13.02 7.71 -13.52
C LEU A 219 -13.59 6.63 -12.59
N GLU A 220 -14.76 6.12 -12.94
CA GLU A 220 -15.31 4.93 -12.29
C GLU A 220 -14.51 3.68 -12.63
N VAL A 221 -14.66 2.63 -11.83
CA VAL A 221 -13.78 1.45 -11.82
C VAL A 221 -13.71 0.76 -13.18
N ASP A 222 -14.84 0.60 -13.88
CA ASP A 222 -14.88 -0.10 -15.16
C ASP A 222 -14.18 0.70 -16.28
N LEU A 223 -14.42 2.00 -16.32
CA LEU A 223 -13.78 2.90 -17.27
C LEU A 223 -12.28 3.07 -16.96
N TYR A 224 -11.93 3.19 -15.69
CA TYR A 224 -10.53 3.23 -15.25
C TYR A 224 -9.78 1.99 -15.68
N LYS A 225 -10.37 0.79 -15.45
CA LYS A 225 -9.81 -0.49 -15.87
C LYS A 225 -9.49 -0.52 -17.36
N GLN A 226 -10.44 -0.11 -18.19
CA GLN A 226 -10.28 -0.09 -19.65
C GLN A 226 -9.20 0.89 -20.10
N VAL A 227 -9.15 2.09 -19.51
CA VAL A 227 -8.13 3.11 -19.85
C VAL A 227 -6.75 2.65 -19.47
N ILE A 228 -6.54 2.17 -18.22
CA ILE A 228 -5.21 1.69 -17.77
C ILE A 228 -4.78 0.45 -18.56
N ALA A 229 -5.70 -0.47 -18.89
CA ALA A 229 -5.40 -1.61 -19.74
C ALA A 229 -4.96 -1.16 -21.15
N SER A 230 -5.58 -0.12 -21.71
CA SER A 230 -5.18 0.46 -23.00
C SER A 230 -3.80 1.13 -22.94
N ILE A 231 -3.51 1.88 -21.85
CA ILE A 231 -2.20 2.48 -21.60
C ILE A 231 -1.11 1.39 -21.51
N LYS A 232 -1.36 0.33 -20.73
CA LYS A 232 -0.43 -0.81 -20.58
C LYS A 232 -0.15 -1.49 -21.93
N ARG A 233 -1.17 -1.66 -22.76
CA ARG A 233 -1.05 -2.31 -24.08
C ARG A 233 -0.18 -1.54 -25.07
N LYS A 234 -0.03 -0.22 -24.86
CA LYS A 234 0.87 0.62 -25.69
C LYS A 234 2.35 0.48 -25.32
N GLU A 235 2.68 -0.08 -24.13
CA GLU A 235 4.04 -0.35 -23.65
C GLU A 235 5.00 0.86 -23.64
N ILE A 236 4.46 2.09 -23.68
CA ILE A 236 5.25 3.34 -23.68
C ILE A 236 5.43 3.87 -22.25
N VAL A 237 4.40 3.71 -21.42
CA VAL A 237 4.40 4.17 -20.03
C VAL A 237 5.09 3.14 -19.15
N SER A 238 6.02 3.59 -18.28
CA SER A 238 6.76 2.70 -17.40
C SER A 238 5.85 2.02 -16.36
N ASN A 239 6.24 0.82 -15.90
CA ASN A 239 5.50 0.07 -14.90
C ASN A 239 5.43 0.79 -13.55
N GLU A 240 6.44 1.61 -13.20
CA GLU A 240 6.41 2.44 -12.00
C GLU A 240 5.33 3.53 -12.09
N ALA A 241 5.17 4.20 -13.25
CA ALA A 241 4.13 5.21 -13.44
C ALA A 241 2.73 4.60 -13.36
N ILE A 242 2.56 3.37 -13.88
CA ILE A 242 1.32 2.60 -13.71
C ILE A 242 1.10 2.25 -12.23
N GLY A 243 2.16 1.85 -11.51
CA GLY A 243 2.12 1.57 -10.08
C GLY A 243 1.65 2.79 -9.27
N GLU A 244 2.19 3.99 -9.55
CA GLU A 244 1.76 5.22 -8.90
C GLU A 244 0.31 5.60 -9.25
N ALA A 245 -0.14 5.33 -10.48
CA ALA A 245 -1.53 5.52 -10.87
C ALA A 245 -2.49 4.63 -10.07
N LEU A 246 -2.15 3.36 -9.90
CA LEU A 246 -2.94 2.42 -9.10
C LEU A 246 -2.95 2.80 -7.61
N LYS A 247 -1.83 3.28 -7.09
CA LYS A 247 -1.72 3.76 -5.71
C LYS A 247 -2.57 5.01 -5.47
N ALA A 248 -2.56 5.98 -6.40
CA ALA A 248 -3.40 7.17 -6.33
C ALA A 248 -4.88 6.81 -6.41
N TYR A 249 -5.24 5.92 -7.33
CA TYR A 249 -6.62 5.43 -7.47
C TYR A 249 -7.11 4.70 -6.21
N ALA A 250 -6.29 3.79 -5.66
CA ALA A 250 -6.58 3.09 -4.42
C ALA A 250 -6.76 4.07 -3.25
N SER A 251 -5.85 5.04 -3.12
CA SER A 251 -5.90 6.04 -2.06
C SER A 251 -7.18 6.88 -2.11
N LYS A 252 -7.74 7.10 -3.30
CA LYS A 252 -8.98 7.87 -3.47
C LYS A 252 -10.23 7.01 -3.30
N ARG A 253 -10.24 5.80 -3.86
CA ARG A 253 -11.45 4.94 -3.94
C ARG A 253 -11.61 3.97 -2.79
N LEU A 254 -10.52 3.63 -2.08
CA LEU A 254 -10.54 2.75 -0.90
C LEU A 254 -10.50 3.55 0.42
N GLN A 255 -10.81 4.85 0.43
CA GLN A 255 -10.92 5.61 1.67
C GLN A 255 -12.14 5.16 2.46
N GLY A 256 -11.93 4.90 3.77
CA GLY A 256 -13.03 4.60 4.70
C GLY A 256 -13.53 3.15 4.68
N TYR A 257 -12.88 2.23 3.97
CA TYR A 257 -13.29 0.82 3.95
C TYR A 257 -13.36 0.14 5.34
N GLY A 258 -12.68 0.69 6.35
CA GLY A 258 -12.72 0.19 7.74
C GLY A 258 -13.96 0.61 8.55
N SER A 259 -14.83 1.47 8.01
CA SER A 259 -16.01 2.01 8.72
C SER A 259 -17.33 1.63 8.03
N ILE A 260 -17.34 0.58 7.20
CA ILE A 260 -18.42 0.31 6.25
C ILE A 260 -19.58 -0.45 6.90
N GLN A 261 -20.79 0.06 6.68
CA GLN A 261 -22.03 -0.71 6.74
C GLN A 261 -22.13 -1.59 5.48
N ASN A 262 -22.57 -2.82 5.60
CA ASN A 262 -22.54 -3.90 4.60
C ASN A 262 -23.00 -3.59 3.16
N SER A 263 -23.64 -2.44 2.89
CA SER A 263 -24.19 -2.10 1.56
C SER A 263 -23.12 -1.69 0.52
N ASP A 264 -21.96 -1.21 0.96
CA ASP A 264 -20.94 -0.69 0.04
C ASP A 264 -19.72 -1.63 -0.14
N ALA A 265 -19.68 -2.75 0.59
CA ALA A 265 -18.57 -3.69 0.56
C ALA A 265 -18.27 -4.20 -0.87
N SER A 266 -19.30 -4.53 -1.65
CA SER A 266 -19.15 -5.03 -3.03
C SER A 266 -18.49 -4.03 -3.98
N LYS A 267 -18.70 -2.73 -3.77
CA LYS A 267 -18.03 -1.68 -4.57
C LYS A 267 -16.54 -1.63 -4.28
N TYR A 268 -16.16 -1.71 -2.99
CA TYR A 268 -14.76 -1.71 -2.59
C TYR A 268 -14.05 -3.00 -3.03
N GLN A 269 -14.73 -4.15 -2.99
CA GLN A 269 -14.22 -5.42 -3.52
C GLN A 269 -13.94 -5.29 -5.03
N SER A 270 -14.89 -4.77 -5.82
CA SER A 270 -14.71 -4.56 -7.26
C SER A 270 -13.53 -3.63 -7.58
N VAL A 271 -13.36 -2.56 -6.81
CA VAL A 271 -12.21 -1.64 -6.94
C VAL A 271 -10.91 -2.38 -6.63
N LEU A 272 -10.86 -3.14 -5.53
CA LEU A 272 -9.69 -3.89 -5.12
C LEU A 272 -9.29 -4.94 -6.17
N ASP A 273 -10.24 -5.75 -6.61
CA ASP A 273 -10.01 -6.80 -7.62
C ASP A 273 -9.51 -6.19 -8.93
N THR A 274 -10.06 -5.06 -9.33
CA THR A 274 -9.60 -4.32 -10.51
C THR A 274 -8.17 -3.83 -10.35
N ILE A 275 -7.83 -3.27 -9.17
CA ILE A 275 -6.46 -2.82 -8.90
C ILE A 275 -5.50 -4.01 -8.95
N VAL A 276 -5.83 -5.12 -8.28
CA VAL A 276 -4.99 -6.34 -8.27
C VAL A 276 -4.78 -6.88 -9.69
N TRP A 277 -5.84 -6.91 -10.50
CA TRP A 277 -5.76 -7.34 -11.90
C TRP A 277 -4.86 -6.44 -12.75
N LEU A 278 -4.86 -5.13 -12.48
CA LEU A 278 -4.07 -4.13 -13.20
C LEU A 278 -2.60 -4.08 -12.76
N LEU A 279 -2.20 -4.66 -11.62
CA LEU A 279 -0.84 -4.60 -11.12
C LEU A 279 0.19 -5.01 -12.19
N PRO A 280 1.28 -4.27 -12.41
CA PRO A 280 2.39 -4.69 -13.24
C PRO A 280 3.04 -5.99 -12.71
N ARG A 281 3.59 -6.80 -13.59
CA ARG A 281 4.26 -8.07 -13.20
C ARG A 281 5.71 -7.87 -12.77
N GLU A 282 6.31 -6.78 -13.12
CA GLU A 282 7.72 -6.49 -12.88
C GLU A 282 7.99 -6.22 -11.39
N LYS A 283 9.02 -6.88 -10.84
CA LYS A 283 9.47 -6.69 -9.45
C LYS A 283 9.96 -5.25 -9.26
N GLY A 284 9.61 -4.63 -8.12
CA GLY A 284 10.03 -3.27 -7.78
C GLY A 284 9.23 -2.15 -8.44
N SER A 285 8.35 -2.44 -9.41
CA SER A 285 7.45 -1.43 -9.99
C SER A 285 6.40 -0.90 -9.02
N ILE A 286 6.16 -1.61 -7.94
CA ILE A 286 5.21 -1.27 -6.89
C ILE A 286 5.85 -1.54 -5.53
N SER A 287 5.72 -0.57 -4.61
CA SER A 287 6.26 -0.71 -3.26
C SER A 287 5.59 -1.82 -2.47
N THR A 288 6.37 -2.58 -1.70
CA THR A 288 5.90 -3.66 -0.82
C THR A 288 4.89 -3.17 0.21
N SER A 289 5.08 -1.96 0.75
CA SER A 289 4.13 -1.33 1.67
C SER A 289 2.75 -1.09 1.04
N PHE A 290 2.69 -0.75 -0.24
CA PHE A 290 1.41 -0.60 -0.94
C PHE A 290 0.72 -1.95 -1.18
N LEU A 291 1.46 -2.98 -1.59
CA LEU A 291 0.92 -4.34 -1.73
C LEU A 291 0.37 -4.87 -0.40
N LEU A 292 1.09 -4.66 0.71
CA LEU A 292 0.63 -5.03 2.05
C LEU A 292 -0.62 -4.26 2.49
N ARG A 293 -0.76 -2.98 2.10
CA ARG A 293 -1.99 -2.22 2.32
C ARG A 293 -3.17 -2.80 1.53
N LEU A 294 -2.95 -3.19 0.28
CA LEU A 294 -3.99 -3.87 -0.53
C LEU A 294 -4.36 -5.22 0.09
N LEU A 295 -3.40 -5.99 0.60
CA LEU A 295 -3.65 -7.26 1.27
C LEU A 295 -4.47 -7.06 2.56
N LYS A 296 -4.14 -6.05 3.38
CA LYS A 296 -4.93 -5.69 4.55
C LYS A 296 -6.37 -5.34 4.17
N ALA A 297 -6.56 -4.55 3.12
CA ALA A 297 -7.89 -4.20 2.61
C ALA A 297 -8.64 -5.44 2.09
N SER A 298 -7.95 -6.32 1.38
CA SER A 298 -8.51 -7.57 0.83
C SER A 298 -9.02 -8.51 1.94
N ILE A 299 -8.27 -8.65 3.02
CA ILE A 299 -8.68 -9.45 4.19
C ILE A 299 -9.87 -8.80 4.89
N SER A 300 -9.84 -7.47 5.09
CA SER A 300 -10.93 -6.76 5.79
C SER A 300 -12.24 -6.72 5.00
N LEU A 301 -12.16 -6.76 3.67
CA LEU A 301 -13.32 -6.76 2.77
C LEU A 301 -13.80 -8.17 2.40
N ASP A 302 -13.12 -9.21 2.89
CA ASP A 302 -13.35 -10.61 2.49
C ASP A 302 -13.40 -10.76 0.96
N SER A 303 -12.43 -10.12 0.28
CA SER A 303 -12.31 -10.21 -1.18
C SER A 303 -11.84 -11.60 -1.59
N GLY A 304 -12.14 -12.00 -2.82
CA GLY A 304 -11.91 -13.34 -3.32
C GLY A 304 -10.48 -13.88 -3.09
N GLU A 305 -10.38 -15.17 -2.77
CA GLU A 305 -9.12 -15.88 -2.46
C GLU A 305 -8.04 -15.70 -3.54
N MET A 306 -8.44 -15.55 -4.80
CA MET A 306 -7.52 -15.32 -5.92
C MET A 306 -6.76 -14.00 -5.81
N ALA A 307 -7.42 -12.92 -5.39
CA ALA A 307 -6.77 -11.63 -5.20
C ALA A 307 -5.78 -11.68 -4.03
N GLN A 308 -6.15 -12.33 -2.94
CA GLN A 308 -5.27 -12.51 -1.78
C GLN A 308 -4.02 -13.32 -2.12
N ARG A 309 -4.18 -14.45 -2.83
CA ARG A 309 -3.04 -15.28 -3.29
C ARG A 309 -2.09 -14.52 -4.21
N GLU A 310 -2.64 -13.77 -5.16
CA GLU A 310 -1.80 -12.97 -6.07
C GLU A 310 -1.01 -11.91 -5.31
N LEU A 311 -1.62 -11.25 -4.33
CA LEU A 311 -0.93 -10.27 -3.47
C LEU A 311 0.14 -10.94 -2.61
N ILE A 312 -0.16 -12.06 -1.95
CA ILE A 312 0.78 -12.84 -1.14
C ILE A 312 2.01 -13.24 -1.96
N LYS A 313 1.79 -13.77 -3.17
CA LYS A 313 2.86 -14.14 -4.09
C LYS A 313 3.75 -12.96 -4.45
N ARG A 314 3.16 -11.81 -4.80
CA ARG A 314 3.94 -10.61 -5.16
C ARG A 314 4.71 -10.05 -4.00
N ILE A 315 4.11 -10.01 -2.80
CA ILE A 315 4.77 -9.57 -1.57
C ILE A 315 5.94 -10.51 -1.24
N GLY A 316 5.73 -11.83 -1.36
CA GLY A 316 6.78 -12.82 -1.16
C GLY A 316 8.01 -12.57 -2.03
N HIS A 317 7.82 -12.24 -3.31
CA HIS A 317 8.93 -11.97 -4.24
C HIS A 317 9.79 -10.74 -3.88
N GLN A 318 9.31 -9.83 -3.02
CA GLN A 318 10.04 -8.61 -2.62
C GLN A 318 9.95 -8.36 -1.10
N LEU A 319 9.86 -9.45 -0.31
CA LEU A 319 9.66 -9.39 1.14
C LEU A 319 10.80 -8.66 1.86
N GLU A 320 12.01 -8.67 1.33
CA GLU A 320 13.17 -7.96 1.88
C GLU A 320 12.99 -6.45 2.01
N GLU A 321 12.05 -5.85 1.26
CA GLU A 321 11.73 -4.43 1.31
C GLU A 321 10.65 -4.08 2.36
N ALA A 322 10.01 -5.09 2.97
CA ALA A 322 8.91 -4.89 3.90
C ALA A 322 9.37 -4.33 5.25
N SER A 323 8.51 -3.55 5.89
CA SER A 323 8.69 -3.14 7.27
C SER A 323 7.86 -4.01 8.22
N VAL A 324 8.27 -4.10 9.49
CA VAL A 324 7.53 -4.85 10.52
C VAL A 324 6.10 -4.31 10.67
N ASN A 325 5.94 -2.98 10.67
CA ASN A 325 4.62 -2.34 10.80
C ASN A 325 3.67 -2.72 9.67
N ASP A 326 4.20 -2.94 8.48
CA ASP A 326 3.40 -3.36 7.33
C ASP A 326 2.93 -4.81 7.46
N LEU A 327 3.73 -5.69 8.10
CA LEU A 327 3.38 -7.10 8.35
C LEU A 327 2.41 -7.29 9.52
N LEU A 328 2.20 -6.29 10.38
CA LEU A 328 1.24 -6.37 11.47
C LEU A 328 -0.19 -6.24 10.90
N ILE A 329 -0.74 -7.37 10.45
CA ILE A 329 -2.09 -7.50 9.89
C ILE A 329 -3.01 -7.96 11.03
N ARG A 330 -3.95 -7.11 11.45
CA ARG A 330 -4.89 -7.43 12.53
C ARG A 330 -5.91 -8.48 12.07
N THR A 331 -6.30 -9.36 12.99
CA THR A 331 -7.38 -10.33 12.80
C THR A 331 -8.72 -9.65 13.04
N SER A 332 -9.77 -10.07 12.33
CA SER A 332 -11.13 -9.56 12.52
C SER A 332 -11.78 -10.13 13.77
N ASP A 333 -11.38 -11.33 14.19
CA ASP A 333 -11.99 -12.07 15.28
C ASP A 333 -11.28 -11.79 16.61
N ALA A 334 -12.02 -11.25 17.57
CA ALA A 334 -11.52 -10.90 18.90
C ALA A 334 -11.13 -12.12 19.78
N GLU A 335 -11.54 -13.34 19.39
CA GLU A 335 -11.27 -14.59 20.13
C GLU A 335 -9.97 -15.27 19.72
N THR A 336 -9.32 -14.79 18.64
CA THR A 336 -8.07 -15.34 18.12
C THR A 336 -6.89 -14.44 18.47
N THR A 337 -5.76 -14.66 17.82
CA THR A 337 -4.56 -13.81 17.96
C THR A 337 -4.83 -12.38 17.47
N LEU A 338 -4.15 -11.40 18.05
CA LEU A 338 -4.23 -9.99 17.63
C LEU A 338 -3.84 -9.79 16.17
N TYR A 339 -2.92 -10.63 15.66
CA TYR A 339 -2.37 -10.54 14.32
C TYR A 339 -2.55 -11.85 13.56
N ASN A 340 -2.83 -11.75 12.27
CA ASN A 340 -2.94 -12.88 11.35
C ASN A 340 -1.56 -13.42 10.96
N VAL A 341 -0.99 -14.26 11.83
CA VAL A 341 0.35 -14.84 11.62
C VAL A 341 0.37 -15.82 10.45
N HIS A 342 -0.75 -16.46 10.15
CA HIS A 342 -0.85 -17.42 9.06
C HIS A 342 -0.58 -16.78 7.68
N VAL A 343 -1.11 -15.58 7.45
CA VAL A 343 -0.84 -14.82 6.21
C VAL A 343 0.65 -14.48 6.09
N VAL A 344 1.30 -14.12 7.20
CA VAL A 344 2.75 -13.84 7.19
C VAL A 344 3.55 -15.11 6.92
N GLN A 345 3.14 -16.26 7.46
CA GLN A 345 3.75 -17.56 7.13
C GLN A 345 3.64 -17.86 5.63
N GLN A 346 2.47 -17.63 5.02
CA GLN A 346 2.29 -17.80 3.57
C GLN A 346 3.20 -16.88 2.76
N ILE A 347 3.36 -15.62 3.17
CA ILE A 347 4.26 -14.67 2.50
C ILE A 347 5.72 -15.14 2.58
N VAL A 348 6.18 -15.60 3.76
CA VAL A 348 7.52 -16.14 3.93
C VAL A 348 7.71 -17.42 3.11
N GLN A 349 6.69 -18.27 3.02
CA GLN A 349 6.73 -19.47 2.20
C GLN A 349 6.89 -19.15 0.70
N GLU A 350 6.14 -18.16 0.19
CA GLU A 350 6.30 -17.70 -1.20
C GLU A 350 7.70 -17.11 -1.47
N PHE A 351 8.28 -16.40 -0.49
CA PHE A 351 9.66 -15.95 -0.58
C PHE A 351 10.63 -17.12 -0.73
N MET A 352 10.45 -18.18 0.06
CA MET A 352 11.31 -19.37 0.00
C MET A 352 11.14 -20.15 -1.32
N MET A 353 9.91 -20.25 -1.84
CA MET A 353 9.62 -20.94 -3.10
C MET A 353 10.26 -20.22 -4.29
N SER A 354 10.36 -18.90 -4.26
CA SER A 354 11.00 -18.13 -5.33
C SER A 354 12.51 -18.43 -5.48
N ASP A 355 13.14 -18.99 -4.45
CA ASP A 355 14.53 -19.47 -4.48
C ASP A 355 14.64 -20.81 -5.24
N GLN A 356 13.69 -21.73 -5.03
CA GLN A 356 13.70 -23.07 -5.63
C GLN A 356 13.39 -23.07 -7.12
N ASP A 357 12.48 -22.23 -7.60
CA ASP A 357 12.14 -22.11 -9.02
C ASP A 357 13.32 -21.65 -9.88
N SER A 358 14.34 -21.08 -9.27
CA SER A 358 15.55 -20.60 -9.93
C SER A 358 16.61 -21.68 -10.09
N GLU A 359 16.66 -22.65 -9.19
CA GLU A 359 17.61 -23.77 -9.28
C GLU A 359 17.23 -24.78 -10.37
N THR A 360 15.93 -25.01 -10.57
CA THR A 360 15.44 -25.98 -11.57
C THR A 360 15.58 -25.54 -13.03
N LYS A 361 15.84 -24.25 -13.31
CA LYS A 361 16.05 -23.71 -14.66
C LYS A 361 17.51 -23.77 -15.12
N LEU A 362 18.46 -24.13 -14.26
CA LEU A 362 19.91 -24.18 -14.59
C LEU A 362 20.38 -25.53 -15.12
N GLU A 363 19.56 -26.58 -15.09
CA GLU A 363 19.99 -27.94 -15.55
C GLU A 363 19.83 -28.21 -17.07
N ASN A 364 19.23 -27.31 -17.87
CA ASN A 364 19.06 -27.50 -19.28
C ASN A 364 19.53 -26.30 -20.12
N GLY A 365 20.81 -26.25 -20.45
CA GLY A 365 21.30 -25.32 -21.47
C GLY A 365 22.79 -25.04 -21.45
N ASN A 366 23.57 -25.86 -22.16
CA ASN A 366 24.93 -25.54 -22.61
C ASN A 366 24.86 -24.36 -23.59
N GLU A 367 25.19 -23.15 -23.14
CA GLU A 367 25.75 -22.09 -23.97
C GLU A 367 26.50 -21.09 -23.11
N ILE A 368 27.78 -20.91 -23.45
CA ILE A 368 28.73 -19.98 -22.85
C ILE A 368 28.40 -18.59 -23.37
N GLN A 369 27.83 -17.71 -22.53
CA GLN A 369 27.79 -16.27 -22.78
C GLN A 369 27.87 -15.48 -21.47
N GLU A 370 28.76 -14.51 -21.48
CA GLU A 370 29.03 -13.34 -20.62
C GLU A 370 28.29 -13.20 -19.28
N VAL A 371 29.10 -12.95 -18.27
CA VAL A 371 28.77 -12.70 -16.85
C VAL A 371 27.72 -11.57 -16.68
N ARG A 372 26.47 -11.93 -16.84
CA ARG A 372 25.34 -11.25 -16.20
C ARG A 372 24.85 -12.16 -15.09
N LYS A 373 24.78 -11.65 -13.85
CA LYS A 373 24.20 -12.39 -12.72
C LYS A 373 22.89 -13.03 -13.18
N PRO A 374 22.73 -14.36 -13.04
CA PRO A 374 21.49 -15.02 -13.42
C PRO A 374 20.33 -14.41 -12.60
N PRO A 375 19.21 -14.03 -13.24
CA PRO A 375 18.04 -13.58 -12.50
C PRO A 375 17.42 -14.79 -11.80
N GLY A 376 17.52 -14.88 -10.49
CA GLY A 376 16.73 -15.85 -9.76
C GLY A 376 17.30 -16.44 -8.48
N ILE A 377 18.58 -16.28 -8.16
CA ILE A 377 19.10 -16.72 -6.86
C ILE A 377 18.83 -15.59 -5.87
N LEU A 378 18.00 -15.86 -4.85
CA LEU A 378 17.83 -14.94 -3.73
C LEU A 378 19.21 -14.65 -3.14
N SER A 379 19.60 -13.39 -3.13
CA SER A 379 20.91 -13.01 -2.62
C SER A 379 20.97 -13.33 -1.12
N GLU A 380 22.14 -13.73 -0.63
CA GLU A 380 22.39 -13.89 0.81
C GLU A 380 22.00 -12.62 1.60
N ALA A 381 22.09 -11.45 0.96
CA ALA A 381 21.64 -10.19 1.52
C ALA A 381 20.12 -10.14 1.70
N SER A 382 19.33 -10.61 0.72
CA SER A 382 17.87 -10.68 0.83
C SER A 382 17.43 -11.65 1.92
N LYS A 383 18.05 -12.82 2.01
CA LYS A 383 17.81 -13.80 3.10
C LYS A 383 18.14 -13.22 4.48
N LEU A 384 19.23 -12.48 4.58
CA LEU A 384 19.62 -11.77 5.82
C LEU A 384 18.59 -10.69 6.21
N MET A 385 18.11 -9.92 5.25
CA MET A 385 17.09 -8.89 5.50
C MET A 385 15.78 -9.51 5.98
N VAL A 386 15.33 -10.59 5.34
CA VAL A 386 14.11 -11.31 5.73
C VAL A 386 14.28 -11.98 7.10
N ALA A 387 15.44 -12.55 7.40
CA ALA A 387 15.70 -13.09 8.74
C ALA A 387 15.56 -12.03 9.83
N LYS A 388 16.16 -10.85 9.63
CA LYS A 388 16.02 -9.71 10.56
C LYS A 388 14.59 -9.23 10.69
N LEU A 389 13.87 -9.15 9.55
CA LEU A 389 12.47 -8.74 9.51
C LEU A 389 11.60 -9.70 10.33
N VAL A 390 11.77 -11.02 10.15
CA VAL A 390 11.01 -12.03 10.88
C VAL A 390 11.38 -12.02 12.37
N ASP A 391 12.66 -11.86 12.75
CA ASP A 391 13.07 -11.76 14.15
C ASP A 391 12.41 -10.55 14.85
N LEU A 392 12.31 -9.41 14.18
CA LEU A 392 11.62 -8.22 14.68
C LEU A 392 10.09 -8.42 14.74
N TYR A 393 9.51 -9.05 13.73
CA TYR A 393 8.09 -9.38 13.70
C TYR A 393 7.72 -10.34 14.85
N LEU A 394 8.52 -11.40 15.07
CA LEU A 394 8.34 -12.31 16.19
C LEU A 394 8.40 -11.58 17.54
N ALA A 395 9.27 -10.58 17.70
CA ALA A 395 9.34 -9.79 18.92
C ALA A 395 8.07 -8.94 19.16
N GLU A 396 7.43 -8.47 18.10
CA GLU A 396 6.17 -7.70 18.25
C GLU A 396 4.98 -8.60 18.54
N ILE A 397 4.82 -9.73 17.83
CA ILE A 397 3.71 -10.66 18.06
C ILE A 397 3.84 -11.46 19.36
N ALA A 398 5.06 -11.61 19.90
CA ALA A 398 5.32 -12.29 21.17
C ALA A 398 4.57 -11.67 22.38
N LYS A 399 4.12 -10.44 22.25
CA LYS A 399 3.31 -9.73 23.27
C LYS A 399 1.85 -10.18 23.32
N ASP A 400 1.40 -10.90 22.30
CA ASP A 400 0.01 -11.39 22.22
C ASP A 400 -0.15 -12.66 23.08
N PRO A 401 -0.92 -12.62 24.17
CA PRO A 401 -1.08 -13.76 25.06
C PRO A 401 -1.77 -14.97 24.41
N ASN A 402 -2.47 -14.76 23.31
CA ASN A 402 -3.18 -15.82 22.57
C ASN A 402 -2.26 -16.51 21.53
N LEU A 403 -1.03 -16.04 21.33
CA LEU A 403 -0.10 -16.63 20.38
C LEU A 403 0.38 -18.01 20.87
N THR A 404 0.07 -19.05 20.11
CA THR A 404 0.48 -20.41 20.49
C THR A 404 1.99 -20.65 20.30
N PRO A 405 2.62 -21.45 21.16
CA PRO A 405 4.03 -21.83 21.00
C PRO A 405 4.34 -22.47 19.65
N SER A 406 3.39 -23.23 19.09
CA SER A 406 3.54 -23.88 17.77
C SER A 406 3.58 -22.87 16.63
N THR A 407 2.77 -21.84 16.66
CA THR A 407 2.73 -20.78 15.63
C THR A 407 4.02 -19.96 15.67
N PHE A 408 4.49 -19.57 16.89
CA PHE A 408 5.74 -18.86 17.07
C PHE A 408 6.93 -19.70 16.55
N LEU A 409 7.01 -20.97 16.94
CA LEU A 409 8.05 -21.90 16.54
C LEU A 409 8.05 -22.12 15.02
N GLY A 410 6.87 -22.40 14.43
CA GLY A 410 6.73 -22.64 12.99
C GLY A 410 7.27 -21.50 12.13
N LEU A 411 6.92 -20.24 12.47
CA LEU A 411 7.44 -19.09 11.74
C LEU A 411 8.97 -18.93 11.92
N ALA A 412 9.49 -19.12 13.13
CA ALA A 412 10.92 -19.00 13.40
C ALA A 412 11.74 -20.11 12.71
N GLU A 413 11.21 -21.34 12.64
CA GLU A 413 11.83 -22.48 11.97
C GLU A 413 11.92 -22.28 10.45
N MET A 414 10.94 -21.66 9.82
CA MET A 414 10.94 -21.36 8.37
C MET A 414 12.20 -20.61 7.94
N VAL A 415 12.66 -19.68 8.73
CA VAL A 415 13.84 -18.84 8.43
C VAL A 415 15.09 -19.24 9.21
N SER A 416 15.11 -20.42 9.83
CA SER A 416 16.23 -20.91 10.66
C SER A 416 17.52 -21.11 9.86
N SER A 417 17.42 -21.51 8.59
CA SER A 417 18.53 -21.70 7.67
C SER A 417 19.12 -20.40 7.11
N PHE A 418 18.43 -19.27 7.29
CA PHE A 418 18.87 -18.00 6.72
C PHE A 418 20.08 -17.44 7.46
N PRO A 419 21.01 -16.75 6.78
CA PRO A 419 22.21 -16.22 7.40
C PRO A 419 21.85 -15.16 8.45
N ARG A 420 22.43 -15.31 9.65
CA ARG A 420 22.35 -14.35 10.75
C ARG A 420 23.74 -14.15 11.33
N PRO A 421 24.32 -12.95 11.24
CA PRO A 421 25.60 -12.64 11.89
C PRO A 421 25.46 -12.55 13.41
N SER A 422 24.30 -12.13 13.91
CA SER A 422 23.93 -12.09 15.32
C SER A 422 22.55 -12.69 15.53
N HIS A 423 22.35 -13.39 16.66
CA HIS A 423 21.05 -13.91 17.10
C HIS A 423 20.38 -13.03 18.17
N ASP A 424 20.83 -11.81 18.39
CA ASP A 424 20.28 -10.92 19.43
C ASP A 424 18.82 -10.56 19.17
N GLY A 425 18.42 -10.37 17.89
CA GLY A 425 17.04 -10.14 17.50
C GLY A 425 16.12 -11.32 17.85
N LEU A 426 16.55 -12.53 17.48
CA LEU A 426 15.84 -13.75 17.79
C LEU A 426 15.80 -14.02 19.31
N TYR A 427 16.90 -13.79 20.01
CA TYR A 427 16.94 -13.88 21.48
C TYR A 427 15.92 -12.95 22.13
N ARG A 428 15.86 -11.70 21.66
CA ARG A 428 14.87 -10.72 22.14
C ARG A 428 13.43 -11.23 21.94
N ALA A 429 13.13 -11.77 20.77
CA ALA A 429 11.81 -12.32 20.46
C ALA A 429 11.46 -13.50 21.41
N ILE A 430 12.42 -14.41 21.64
CA ILE A 430 12.28 -15.54 22.56
C ILE A 430 12.05 -15.04 23.99
N ASP A 431 12.84 -14.10 24.48
CA ASP A 431 12.70 -13.57 25.84
C ASP A 431 11.34 -12.90 26.06
N MET A 432 10.86 -12.10 25.09
CA MET A 432 9.53 -11.48 25.14
C MET A 432 8.43 -12.56 25.15
N PHE A 433 8.56 -13.59 24.31
CA PHE A 433 7.59 -14.68 24.29
C PHE A 433 7.54 -15.43 25.63
N LEU A 434 8.70 -15.79 26.20
CA LEU A 434 8.77 -16.46 27.49
C LEU A 434 8.24 -15.60 28.65
N LYS A 435 8.37 -14.27 28.53
CA LYS A 435 7.87 -13.32 29.53
C LYS A 435 6.33 -13.26 29.52
N ASP A 436 5.73 -13.17 28.33
CA ASP A 436 4.29 -12.94 28.18
C ASP A 436 3.49 -14.26 28.17
N HIS A 437 4.18 -15.43 28.07
CA HIS A 437 3.59 -16.77 28.11
C HIS A 437 4.17 -17.64 29.24
N PRO A 438 3.93 -17.32 30.52
CA PRO A 438 4.51 -18.06 31.65
C PRO A 438 4.02 -19.50 31.76
N GLY A 439 2.85 -19.82 31.20
CA GLY A 439 2.20 -21.14 31.28
C GLY A 439 2.72 -22.20 30.31
N ILE A 440 3.72 -21.91 29.46
CA ILE A 440 4.24 -22.88 28.50
C ILE A 440 4.95 -24.05 29.19
N SER A 441 4.84 -25.25 28.59
CA SER A 441 5.48 -26.45 29.09
C SER A 441 7.02 -26.38 29.02
N LYS A 442 7.69 -27.16 29.86
CA LYS A 442 9.15 -27.26 29.84
C LYS A 442 9.69 -27.73 28.47
N SER A 443 8.97 -28.62 27.80
CA SER A 443 9.32 -29.12 26.47
C SER A 443 9.24 -28.05 25.39
N GLU A 444 8.16 -27.26 25.37
CA GLU A 444 7.99 -26.15 24.43
C GLU A 444 9.04 -25.06 24.66
N ARG A 445 9.29 -24.70 25.92
CA ARG A 445 10.36 -23.76 26.28
C ARG A 445 11.72 -24.19 25.76
N LYS A 446 12.05 -25.50 25.91
CA LYS A 446 13.30 -26.08 25.38
C LYS A 446 13.35 -26.01 23.86
N ARG A 447 12.24 -26.30 23.15
CA ARG A 447 12.17 -26.22 21.68
C ARG A 447 12.37 -24.78 21.20
N ILE A 448 11.71 -23.81 21.80
CA ILE A 448 11.83 -22.39 21.44
C ILE A 448 13.28 -21.90 21.66
N CYS A 449 13.89 -22.24 22.79
CA CYS A 449 15.26 -21.83 23.06
C CYS A 449 16.31 -22.51 22.14
N ARG A 450 16.01 -23.66 21.53
CA ARG A 450 16.90 -24.32 20.56
C ARG A 450 17.02 -23.58 19.23
N LEU A 451 16.09 -22.66 18.90
CA LEU A 451 16.18 -21.81 17.72
C LEU A 451 17.41 -20.88 17.73
N MET A 452 17.90 -20.58 18.92
CA MET A 452 18.97 -19.62 19.15
C MET A 452 20.33 -20.31 19.20
N ASP A 453 21.28 -19.80 18.41
CA ASP A 453 22.70 -20.17 18.54
C ASP A 453 23.39 -19.23 19.53
N CYS A 454 23.70 -19.75 20.71
CA CYS A 454 24.36 -19.00 21.79
C CYS A 454 25.76 -18.45 21.39
N LYS A 455 26.43 -19.03 20.38
CA LYS A 455 27.71 -18.53 19.87
C LYS A 455 27.59 -17.19 19.16
N LYS A 456 26.40 -16.90 18.60
CA LYS A 456 26.10 -15.70 17.82
C LYS A 456 25.47 -14.58 18.66
N LEU A 457 25.43 -14.69 19.97
CA LEU A 457 24.98 -13.63 20.86
C LEU A 457 26.07 -12.61 21.08
N SER A 458 25.72 -11.32 21.11
CA SER A 458 26.63 -10.26 21.55
C SER A 458 26.94 -10.37 23.06
N ALA A 459 28.01 -9.71 23.52
CA ALA A 459 28.36 -9.68 24.94
C ALA A 459 27.21 -9.14 25.81
N ASP A 460 26.52 -8.10 25.33
CA ASP A 460 25.38 -7.50 26.03
C ASP A 460 24.20 -8.46 26.14
N ALA A 461 23.91 -9.19 25.04
CA ALA A 461 22.85 -10.21 25.02
C ALA A 461 23.21 -11.40 25.93
N CYS A 462 24.48 -11.81 25.94
CA CYS A 462 24.98 -12.85 26.85
C CYS A 462 24.82 -12.46 28.33
N MET A 463 25.21 -11.23 28.71
CA MET A 463 25.03 -10.73 30.07
C MET A 463 23.57 -10.71 30.50
N HIS A 464 22.68 -10.31 29.62
CA HIS A 464 21.25 -10.34 29.89
C HIS A 464 20.73 -11.78 30.02
N ALA A 465 21.13 -12.67 29.10
CA ALA A 465 20.71 -14.07 29.10
C ALA A 465 21.11 -14.82 30.38
N VAL A 466 22.31 -14.55 30.90
CA VAL A 466 22.80 -15.15 32.19
C VAL A 466 21.95 -14.70 33.38
N GLN A 467 21.37 -13.51 33.34
CA GLN A 467 20.49 -12.98 34.39
C GLN A 467 19.03 -13.33 34.19
N ASN A 468 18.68 -13.95 33.08
CA ASN A 468 17.33 -14.24 32.70
C ASN A 468 16.84 -15.59 33.29
N GLU A 469 16.03 -15.54 34.34
CA GLU A 469 15.49 -16.72 35.03
C GLU A 469 14.46 -17.52 34.19
N ARG A 470 13.99 -16.94 33.08
CA ARG A 470 13.00 -17.58 32.17
C ARG A 470 13.66 -18.61 31.24
N LEU A 471 14.98 -18.53 31.05
CA LEU A 471 15.70 -19.48 30.21
C LEU A 471 15.96 -20.82 30.93
N PRO A 472 15.92 -21.96 30.22
CA PRO A 472 16.38 -23.23 30.76
C PRO A 472 17.83 -23.15 31.21
N LEU A 473 18.15 -23.82 32.33
CA LEU A 473 19.50 -23.81 32.91
C LEU A 473 20.57 -24.22 31.89
N ARG A 474 20.29 -25.21 31.05
CA ARG A 474 21.18 -25.64 29.97
C ARG A 474 21.57 -24.50 29.03
N VAL A 475 20.64 -23.64 28.65
CA VAL A 475 20.91 -22.49 27.77
C VAL A 475 21.77 -21.46 28.47
N VAL A 476 21.51 -21.17 29.75
CA VAL A 476 22.32 -20.26 30.56
C VAL A 476 23.77 -20.77 30.67
N VAL A 477 23.95 -22.06 30.92
CA VAL A 477 25.32 -22.70 30.97
C VAL A 477 26.01 -22.60 29.60
N GLN A 478 25.30 -22.82 28.50
CA GLN A 478 25.86 -22.66 27.15
C GLN A 478 26.30 -21.22 26.89
N VAL A 479 25.50 -20.23 27.26
CA VAL A 479 25.83 -18.80 27.09
C VAL A 479 27.08 -18.45 27.91
N LEU A 480 27.15 -18.88 29.19
CA LEU A 480 28.31 -18.66 30.04
C LEU A 480 29.57 -19.28 29.46
N PHE A 481 29.49 -20.51 28.96
CA PHE A 481 30.62 -21.20 28.34
C PHE A 481 31.16 -20.43 27.12
N PHE A 482 30.29 -20.03 26.20
CA PHE A 482 30.74 -19.30 25.02
C PHE A 482 31.25 -17.90 25.33
N GLU A 483 30.73 -17.22 26.36
CA GLU A 483 31.28 -15.96 26.84
C GLU A 483 32.70 -16.14 27.42
N GLN A 484 32.93 -17.21 28.16
CA GLN A 484 34.25 -17.54 28.71
C GLN A 484 35.26 -17.87 27.59
N VAL A 485 34.85 -18.66 26.59
CA VAL A 485 35.69 -18.95 25.40
C VAL A 485 36.06 -17.68 24.66
N ARG A 486 35.11 -16.75 24.49
CA ARG A 486 35.32 -15.45 23.84
C ARG A 486 36.32 -14.59 24.64
N ALA A 487 36.16 -14.53 25.96
CA ALA A 487 37.07 -13.79 26.84
C ALA A 487 38.49 -14.33 26.80
N ASN A 488 38.64 -15.67 26.75
CA ASN A 488 39.95 -16.32 26.66
C ASN A 488 40.61 -16.13 25.28
N ALA A 489 39.84 -16.13 24.20
CA ALA A 489 40.33 -15.87 22.84
C ALA A 489 40.84 -14.42 22.67
N SER A 490 40.28 -13.46 23.40
CA SER A 490 40.72 -12.06 23.39
C SER A 490 41.95 -11.81 24.28
N SER A 491 42.29 -12.74 25.22
CA SER A 491 43.41 -12.61 26.13
C SER A 491 44.67 -13.41 25.71
N GLY A 492 44.68 -14.08 24.55
CA GLY A 492 45.85 -14.76 23.99
C GLY A 492 46.34 -15.98 24.78
N SER A 493 45.54 -16.55 25.68
CA SER A 493 45.88 -17.70 26.51
C SER A 493 45.34 -19.00 25.92
N SER A 494 46.19 -20.05 25.90
CA SER A 494 45.89 -21.39 25.39
C SER A 494 44.58 -21.97 25.97
N THR A 495 43.78 -22.59 25.09
CA THR A 495 42.52 -23.24 25.39
C THR A 495 42.55 -24.19 26.57
N PRO A 496 41.67 -24.07 27.57
CA PRO A 496 41.51 -25.10 28.61
C PRO A 496 40.81 -26.32 28.01
N ASP A 497 41.25 -27.52 28.43
CA ASP A 497 40.62 -28.79 28.07
C ASP A 497 39.13 -28.79 28.47
N LEU A 498 38.25 -29.06 27.51
CA LEU A 498 36.80 -29.13 27.70
C LEU A 498 36.45 -30.33 28.60
N PRO A 499 35.64 -30.16 29.64
CA PRO A 499 35.02 -31.29 30.35
C PRO A 499 34.20 -32.15 29.36
N LYS A 500 34.33 -33.50 29.48
CA LYS A 500 33.68 -34.48 28.60
C LYS A 500 32.16 -34.24 28.43
N ALA A 501 31.49 -33.79 29.47
CA ALA A 501 30.04 -33.47 29.46
C ALA A 501 29.65 -32.33 28.50
N ILE A 502 30.58 -31.49 28.07
CA ILE A 502 30.32 -30.36 27.16
C ILE A 502 30.65 -30.74 25.69
N LYS A 503 31.56 -31.73 25.48
CA LYS A 503 31.81 -32.28 24.14
C LYS A 503 30.58 -32.97 23.55
N ASP A 504 29.78 -33.64 24.38
CA ASP A 504 28.57 -34.34 23.95
C ASP A 504 27.40 -33.39 23.58
N LEU A 505 27.44 -32.13 24.05
CA LEU A 505 26.49 -31.09 23.72
C LEU A 505 26.65 -30.50 22.30
N ASN A 506 27.82 -30.67 21.70
CA ASN A 506 28.17 -30.07 20.40
C ASN A 506 27.92 -31.03 19.21
N CYS A 507 27.59 -32.31 19.45
CA CYS A 507 27.42 -33.33 18.41
C CYS A 507 25.97 -33.56 17.95
N ALA A 508 25.01 -32.77 18.41
CA ALA A 508 23.59 -32.92 18.03
C ALA A 508 23.16 -32.04 16.82
N SER A 509 24.11 -31.73 15.93
CA SER A 509 23.78 -31.12 14.64
C SER A 509 24.42 -31.93 13.52
N TYR A 510 23.59 -32.54 12.71
CA TYR A 510 23.81 -33.34 11.49
C TYR A 510 24.10 -34.85 11.65
N GLY A 511 23.09 -35.60 11.24
CA GLY A 511 23.23 -36.81 10.42
C GLY A 511 23.21 -38.16 11.09
N SER A 512 22.06 -38.79 11.01
CA SER A 512 21.85 -40.20 10.65
C SER A 512 22.53 -41.34 11.43
N SER A 513 21.65 -42.24 11.89
CA SER A 513 21.77 -43.69 12.05
C SER A 513 22.26 -44.28 13.38
N ARG A 514 21.24 -44.86 14.06
CA ARG A 514 21.24 -46.13 14.84
C ARG A 514 22.39 -46.39 15.81
N SER A 515 22.08 -46.26 17.10
CA SER A 515 22.25 -47.39 18.03
C SER A 515 21.53 -47.09 19.36
N ALA A 516 20.71 -48.02 19.80
CA ALA A 516 20.01 -47.99 21.07
C ALA A 516 21.03 -48.27 22.19
N THR A 517 21.12 -47.36 23.16
CA THR A 517 21.49 -47.66 24.56
C THR A 517 20.71 -46.71 25.45
N THR A 518 19.80 -47.27 26.20
CA THR A 518 19.11 -46.70 27.36
C THR A 518 20.12 -46.21 28.38
N THR A 519 20.29 -44.89 28.49
CA THR A 519 20.79 -44.24 29.67
C THR A 519 19.78 -43.19 30.10
N THR A 520 19.35 -43.33 31.34
CA THR A 520 18.50 -42.43 32.10
C THR A 520 18.85 -40.98 31.80
N GLU A 521 17.93 -40.28 31.12
CA GLU A 521 17.97 -38.83 30.97
C GLU A 521 17.75 -38.22 32.37
N GLU A 522 18.83 -37.98 33.10
CA GLU A 522 18.77 -37.19 34.31
C GLU A 522 18.31 -35.77 33.98
N ASP A 523 17.43 -35.27 34.81
CA ASP A 523 16.59 -34.09 34.78
C ASP A 523 17.43 -32.77 34.75
N TRP A 524 18.13 -32.51 33.64
CA TRP A 524 18.80 -31.24 33.37
C TRP A 524 17.89 -30.16 32.80
N ASP A 525 16.61 -30.45 32.69
CA ASP A 525 15.61 -29.60 32.00
C ASP A 525 14.82 -28.68 32.95
N GLY A 526 15.22 -28.57 34.23
CA GLY A 526 14.62 -27.64 35.20
C GLY A 526 14.90 -26.17 34.83
N VAL A 527 13.92 -25.29 35.07
CA VAL A 527 14.21 -23.86 35.20
C VAL A 527 15.12 -23.73 36.41
N ALA A 528 16.33 -23.16 36.23
CA ALA A 528 17.23 -22.92 37.33
C ALA A 528 16.52 -22.15 38.44
N SER A 529 16.55 -22.70 39.66
CA SER A 529 16.05 -21.92 40.80
C SER A 529 16.93 -20.66 40.99
N ALA A 530 16.33 -19.61 41.51
CA ALA A 530 17.07 -18.36 41.79
C ALA A 530 18.34 -18.62 42.62
N ASP A 531 18.33 -19.67 43.45
CA ASP A 531 19.45 -20.07 44.30
C ASP A 531 20.55 -20.84 43.54
N GLU A 532 20.20 -21.71 42.57
CA GLU A 532 21.16 -22.37 41.67
C GLU A 532 21.84 -21.35 40.75
N LEU A 533 21.09 -20.37 40.20
CA LEU A 533 21.67 -19.28 39.44
C LEU A 533 22.58 -18.37 40.28
N ARG A 534 22.26 -18.19 41.57
CA ARG A 534 23.06 -17.40 42.49
C ARG A 534 24.34 -18.14 42.86
N ALA A 535 24.29 -19.47 43.07
CA ALA A 535 25.42 -20.32 43.33
C ALA A 535 26.40 -20.36 42.12
N LEU A 536 25.90 -20.59 40.91
CA LEU A 536 26.69 -20.55 39.66
C LEU A 536 27.33 -19.18 39.41
N LYS A 537 26.61 -18.08 39.71
CA LYS A 537 27.15 -16.71 39.64
C LYS A 537 28.28 -16.51 40.67
N GLY A 538 28.14 -17.07 41.86
CA GLY A 538 29.17 -17.04 42.92
C GLY A 538 30.43 -17.79 42.50
N GLU A 539 30.31 -19.00 41.95
CA GLU A 539 31.42 -19.77 41.44
C GLU A 539 32.16 -19.08 40.28
N LEU A 540 31.42 -18.46 39.37
CA LEU A 540 31.97 -17.71 38.23
C LEU A 540 32.67 -16.43 38.66
N ALA A 541 32.15 -15.74 39.68
CA ALA A 541 32.83 -14.61 40.31
C ALA A 541 34.13 -15.03 41.03
N ALA A 542 34.12 -16.19 41.71
CA ALA A 542 35.28 -16.75 42.35
C ALA A 542 36.38 -17.16 41.35
N LEU A 543 35.99 -17.76 40.20
CA LEU A 543 36.91 -18.10 39.11
C LEU A 543 37.51 -16.83 38.45
N ARG A 544 36.78 -15.74 38.36
CA ARG A 544 37.25 -14.45 37.85
C ARG A 544 38.25 -13.78 38.82
N LEU A 545 38.03 -13.88 40.12
CA LEU A 545 38.92 -13.37 41.14
C LEU A 545 40.21 -14.24 41.24
N GLY A 546 40.09 -15.54 41.07
CA GLY A 546 41.25 -16.46 41.03
C GLY A 546 42.19 -16.20 39.84
N ASN A 547 41.63 -15.84 38.67
CA ASN A 547 42.42 -15.49 37.49
C ASN A 547 43.07 -14.09 37.58
N ALA A 548 42.45 -13.15 38.31
CA ALA A 548 43.01 -11.83 38.55
C ALA A 548 44.19 -11.89 39.57
N GLY A 549 44.14 -12.82 40.50
CA GLY A 549 45.23 -13.05 41.47
C GLY A 549 46.51 -13.64 40.86
N MET A 550 46.40 -14.49 39.83
CA MET A 550 47.56 -15.07 39.15
C MET A 550 48.32 -14.10 38.23
N VAL A 551 47.70 -12.98 37.84
CA VAL A 551 48.36 -11.93 37.04
C VAL A 551 49.12 -10.93 37.94
N ALA A 552 48.74 -10.80 39.23
CA ALA A 552 49.36 -9.89 40.17
C ALA A 552 50.71 -10.44 40.77
N ASP A 553 50.89 -11.76 40.85
CA ASP A 553 52.07 -12.36 41.42
C ASP A 553 53.28 -12.48 40.47
N ARG A 554 53.17 -12.11 39.23
CA ARG A 554 54.29 -12.11 38.26
C ARG A 554 54.97 -10.76 38.06
N ALA A 555 54.51 -9.70 38.75
CA ALA A 555 55.01 -8.33 38.60
C ALA A 555 55.78 -7.81 39.84
N ALA A 556 56.14 -8.68 40.78
CA ALA A 556 56.94 -8.30 42.00
C ALA A 556 58.34 -8.87 41.96
N ASN A 557 59.18 -8.37 41.06
CA ASN A 557 60.65 -8.33 41.25
C ASN A 557 61.25 -7.32 40.26
N GLY A 558 61.72 -6.18 40.77
CA GLY A 558 62.49 -5.20 39.98
C GLY A 558 62.30 -3.76 40.41
N ASP A 559 62.90 -3.42 41.52
CA ASP A 559 63.58 -2.17 41.89
C ASP A 559 63.02 -0.76 41.57
N THR A 560 62.82 -0.10 42.70
CA THR A 560 62.98 1.34 43.07
C THR A 560 62.64 2.50 42.17
N THR A 561 61.83 3.36 42.79
CA THR A 561 61.80 4.81 42.92
C THR A 561 60.77 5.61 42.13
N LYS A 562 60.01 6.35 42.94
CA LYS A 562 59.40 7.68 42.79
C LYS A 562 57.99 7.84 42.12
N THR A 563 57.06 8.08 43.02
CA THR A 563 56.11 9.19 43.09
C THR A 563 55.08 9.40 41.94
N VAL A 564 53.83 9.46 42.38
CA VAL A 564 52.74 10.34 42.01
C VAL A 564 51.62 9.80 41.09
N ALA A 565 50.45 9.82 41.69
CA ALA A 565 49.10 9.94 41.18
C ALA A 565 48.33 8.68 40.71
N PRO A 566 47.04 8.55 41.14
CA PRO A 566 46.27 7.34 40.96
C PRO A 566 45.58 7.29 39.60
N ASP A 567 45.51 6.06 39.15
CA ASP A 567 45.12 5.59 37.85
C ASP A 567 43.68 5.99 37.41
N LYS A 568 43.61 6.71 36.33
CA LYS A 568 42.35 7.04 35.60
C LYS A 568 41.73 5.81 34.87
N ALA A 569 42.38 4.67 34.89
CA ALA A 569 41.94 3.46 34.15
C ALA A 569 40.81 2.68 34.84
N ALA A 570 40.74 2.69 36.17
CA ALA A 570 39.69 1.99 36.93
C ALA A 570 38.32 2.72 36.84
N ILE A 571 38.35 4.04 36.74
CA ILE A 571 37.13 4.87 36.61
C ILE A 571 36.49 4.76 35.20
N SER A 572 37.30 4.53 34.18
CA SER A 572 36.84 4.33 32.81
C SER A 572 36.09 3.00 32.62
N LYS A 573 36.52 1.90 33.27
CA LYS A 573 35.85 0.60 33.24
C LYS A 573 34.51 0.60 33.98
N MET A 574 34.38 1.32 35.10
CA MET A 574 33.10 1.47 35.80
C MET A 574 32.14 2.39 35.04
N LYS A 575 32.61 3.43 34.35
CA LYS A 575 31.79 4.26 33.49
C LYS A 575 31.27 3.51 32.25
N GLY A 576 32.05 2.62 31.65
CA GLY A 576 31.62 1.75 30.55
C GLY A 576 30.48 0.80 30.94
N LEU A 577 30.52 0.21 32.13
CA LEU A 577 29.45 -0.66 32.65
C LEU A 577 28.14 0.09 32.95
N LEU A 578 28.22 1.31 33.44
CA LEU A 578 27.03 2.16 33.71
C LEU A 578 26.41 2.73 32.41
N VAL A 579 27.23 3.02 31.40
CA VAL A 579 26.76 3.47 30.08
C VAL A 579 26.10 2.31 29.33
N SER A 580 26.68 1.10 29.38
CA SER A 580 26.11 -0.10 28.79
C SER A 580 24.71 -0.42 29.38
N LYS A 581 24.56 -0.32 30.71
CA LYS A 581 23.29 -0.53 31.39
C LYS A 581 22.22 0.52 30.98
N ARG A 582 22.62 1.78 30.72
CA ARG A 582 21.74 2.85 30.23
C ARG A 582 21.36 2.70 28.76
N ILE A 583 22.26 2.19 27.92
CA ILE A 583 21.99 1.94 26.49
C ILE A 583 21.05 0.74 26.36
N PHE A 584 21.25 -0.32 27.13
CA PHE A 584 20.40 -1.51 27.12
C PHE A 584 18.97 -1.19 27.61
N SER A 585 18.83 -0.41 28.68
CA SER A 585 17.52 0.03 29.16
C SER A 585 16.81 0.94 28.14
N LYS A 586 17.55 1.78 27.40
CA LYS A 586 16.97 2.61 26.32
C LYS A 586 16.54 1.81 25.11
N ILE A 587 17.28 0.78 24.71
CA ILE A 587 16.92 -0.10 23.58
C ILE A 587 15.69 -0.95 23.93
N TRP A 588 15.53 -1.34 25.21
CA TRP A 588 14.42 -2.18 25.67
C TRP A 588 13.21 -1.37 26.17
N SER A 589 13.39 -0.07 26.48
CA SER A 589 12.33 0.80 27.04
C SER A 589 11.68 1.72 26.01
N SER A 590 12.13 1.77 24.76
CA SER A 590 11.51 2.64 23.76
C SER A 590 10.28 2.00 23.13
N LYS A 591 9.16 2.09 23.79
CA LYS A 591 7.80 2.37 23.38
C LYS A 591 6.77 1.74 24.32
N GLY A 592 6.31 2.54 25.21
CA GLY A 592 5.15 2.26 26.04
C GLY A 592 4.98 3.44 26.98
N GLY A 593 4.39 4.49 26.50
CA GLY A 593 4.07 5.64 27.31
C GLY A 593 2.83 6.30 26.77
N ASN A 594 1.72 6.01 27.41
CA ASN A 594 0.66 6.97 27.71
C ASN A 594 -0.18 6.39 28.85
N GLY A 595 -0.38 7.16 29.87
CA GLY A 595 -1.28 6.84 30.97
C GLY A 595 -0.78 7.42 32.28
N GLU A 596 -1.15 8.63 32.51
CA GLU A 596 -1.73 9.29 33.69
C GLU A 596 -1.54 8.61 35.08
N ASN A 597 -1.03 9.36 35.97
CA ASN A 597 -1.65 10.00 37.11
C ASN A 597 -1.09 9.71 38.50
N SER A 598 -0.96 10.82 39.16
CA SER A 598 -1.25 11.15 40.56
C SER A 598 -0.25 10.78 41.64
N GLY A 599 0.11 11.83 42.30
CA GLY A 599 0.08 11.87 43.76
C GLY A 599 1.31 12.46 44.40
N SER A 600 1.16 13.73 44.83
CA SER A 600 1.57 14.40 46.09
C SER A 600 2.99 14.14 46.60
N ASP A 601 3.73 15.07 47.04
CA ASP A 601 3.47 16.15 47.99
C ASP A 601 4.67 17.09 48.11
N SER A 602 4.34 18.37 48.36
CA SER A 602 5.01 19.41 49.19
C SER A 602 6.50 19.72 48.91
N SER A 603 6.93 20.92 48.86
CA SER A 603 6.61 22.15 49.55
C SER A 603 7.50 23.31 49.08
N GLU A 604 6.94 24.49 49.13
CA GLU A 604 7.52 25.82 49.45
C GLU A 604 8.59 26.42 48.53
N SER A 605 8.61 27.65 48.13
CA SER A 605 7.90 28.86 48.56
C SER A 605 8.39 30.06 47.73
N LEU A 606 7.52 31.08 47.61
CA LEU A 606 7.76 32.53 47.41
C LEU A 606 8.33 32.98 46.06
N GLY A 607 7.77 33.93 45.39
CA GLY A 607 6.88 35.03 45.66
C GLY A 607 6.67 35.90 44.45
N SER A 608 5.46 36.47 44.42
CA SER A 608 5.03 37.83 44.07
C SER A 608 5.47 38.39 42.71
N THR A 609 4.66 39.01 41.93
CA THR A 609 3.53 39.96 42.03
C THR A 609 2.98 40.16 40.62
N ALA A 610 1.70 40.10 40.50
CA ALA A 610 0.69 41.12 40.29
C ALA A 610 0.38 41.56 38.88
N MET A 611 -0.90 41.37 38.54
CA MET A 611 -1.88 42.32 37.98
C MET A 611 -1.76 42.65 36.50
N GLU A 612 -2.77 42.72 35.66
CA GLU A 612 -4.23 42.96 35.76
C GLU A 612 -4.83 42.63 34.39
N GLU A 613 -5.99 42.04 34.36
CA GLU A 613 -7.30 42.50 33.85
C GLU A 613 -7.30 43.08 32.42
N ALA A 614 -8.24 42.85 31.51
CA ALA A 614 -9.64 42.44 31.57
C ALA A 614 -10.20 42.27 30.17
N LYS A 615 -11.21 41.42 30.05
CA LYS A 615 -12.52 41.56 29.33
C LYS A 615 -12.53 42.27 27.96
N SER A 616 -13.19 41.80 26.89
CA SER A 616 -14.58 41.36 26.74
C SER A 616 -14.91 41.20 25.27
N THR A 617 -15.71 40.23 24.92
CA THR A 617 -16.63 40.18 23.76
C THR A 617 -17.68 41.29 23.82
N PRO A 618 -18.54 41.60 22.83
CA PRO A 618 -19.06 40.79 21.74
C PRO A 618 -19.48 41.54 20.45
N SER A 619 -19.75 40.70 19.40
CA SER A 619 -20.94 40.76 18.53
C SER A 619 -21.33 42.01 17.70
N ARG A 620 -21.66 41.74 16.44
CA ARG A 620 -22.90 42.04 15.73
C ARG A 620 -22.82 42.88 14.44
N LYS A 621 -23.30 42.19 13.38
CA LYS A 621 -24.25 42.66 12.32
C LYS A 621 -23.87 43.80 11.38
N GLY A 622 -24.09 43.49 10.10
CA GLY A 622 -25.00 44.25 9.26
C GLY A 622 -24.47 44.56 7.88
N ARG A 623 -24.96 43.84 6.88
CA ARG A 623 -25.87 44.31 5.80
C ARG A 623 -25.43 45.49 4.93
N HIS A 624 -25.63 45.21 3.65
CA HIS A 624 -26.12 45.88 2.44
C HIS A 624 -25.04 46.04 1.40
N SER A 625 -25.20 45.44 0.26
CA SER A 625 -26.12 45.51 -0.91
C SER A 625 -25.72 46.57 -1.93
N VAL A 626 -25.79 46.14 -3.21
CA VAL A 626 -26.07 46.92 -4.46
C VAL A 626 -24.83 47.46 -5.19
N SER A 627 -24.48 46.94 -6.28
CA SER A 627 -24.94 47.06 -7.68
C SER A 627 -24.29 45.99 -8.57
#